data_8597f7954a42d8eb011a89bd93b51ba6
#
_entry.id   8597f7954a42d8eb011a89bd93b51ba6
#
_cell.length_a   1.000
_cell.length_b   1.000
_cell.length_c   1.000
_cell.angle_alpha   90.00
_cell.angle_beta   90.00
_cell.angle_gamma   90.00
#
_symmetry.space_group_name_H-M   'P 1'
#
loop_
_entity.id
_entity.type
_entity.pdbx_description
1 polymer ?
#
loop_
_entity_poly.entity_id
_entity_poly.type
_entity_poly.pdbx_seq_one_letter_code
_entity_poly.pdbx_strand_id
1 'polypeptide(L)'
;MRLVLKKELEGAILDVGGGGEGVIGRIYGPRVVAIDNRQEELDEAPGGFEKRLMDARAMAFPPECFDHVTFFYSAMFMSLATLRAAVEESARVLRPGGELHIWDADIGSGWPEPFTVTLDIDAAGQAVRTTYGVGREEPQSADAVRDICLRAGLKPRELRQAEGQFYLRFEK
;
A
#
# COMPACT_ATOMS: atom_id res chain seq x y z
N MET A 1 -11.10 -5.43 12.88
CA MET A 1 -9.93 -6.34 12.96
C MET A 1 -8.75 -5.62 13.56
N ARG A 2 -7.87 -6.32 14.31
CA ARG A 2 -6.70 -5.70 14.96
C ARG A 2 -5.43 -6.01 14.17
N LEU A 3 -4.69 -4.96 13.79
CA LEU A 3 -3.41 -5.03 13.09
C LEU A 3 -2.32 -4.37 13.94
N VAL A 4 -1.19 -5.06 14.13
CA VAL A 4 -0.03 -4.50 14.85
C VAL A 4 1.09 -4.32 13.84
N LEU A 5 1.47 -3.06 13.61
CA LEU A 5 2.58 -2.69 12.74
C LEU A 5 3.78 -2.30 13.61
N LYS A 6 4.86 -3.04 13.46
CA LYS A 6 6.13 -2.73 14.12
C LYS A 6 6.99 -1.83 13.24
N LYS A 7 7.83 -1.00 13.87
CA LYS A 7 8.77 -0.13 13.17
C LYS A 7 10.03 -0.93 12.77
N GLU A 8 9.93 -1.72 11.68
CA GLU A 8 11.00 -2.63 11.26
C GLU A 8 11.67 -2.22 9.93
N LEU A 9 11.04 -1.30 9.14
CA LEU A 9 11.63 -0.86 7.86
C LEU A 9 12.68 0.22 8.11
N GLU A 10 13.80 0.10 7.42
CA GLU A 10 14.91 1.07 7.46
C GLU A 10 15.13 1.67 6.06
N GLY A 11 15.69 2.90 6.01
CA GLY A 11 15.93 3.60 4.75
C GLY A 11 14.74 4.41 4.25
N ALA A 12 14.73 4.70 2.95
CA ALA A 12 13.73 5.51 2.27
C ALA A 12 12.50 4.67 1.89
N ILE A 13 11.32 5.17 2.23
CA ILE A 13 10.03 4.48 2.03
C ILE A 13 9.14 5.33 1.13
N LEU A 14 8.61 4.71 0.08
CA LEU A 14 7.52 5.26 -0.73
C LEU A 14 6.20 4.61 -0.28
N ASP A 15 5.22 5.42 0.13
CA ASP A 15 3.88 4.95 0.50
C ASP A 15 2.87 5.30 -0.60
N VAL A 16 2.37 4.30 -1.30
CA VAL A 16 1.48 4.45 -2.46
C VAL A 16 0.02 4.41 -2.02
N GLY A 17 -0.70 5.53 -2.23
CA GLY A 17 -2.02 5.75 -1.65
C GLY A 17 -1.90 6.04 -0.15
N GLY A 18 -0.86 6.79 0.24
CA GLY A 18 -0.54 7.10 1.64
C GLY A 18 -1.26 8.34 2.18
N GLY A 19 -2.40 8.71 1.59
CA GLY A 19 -3.29 9.77 2.08
C GLY A 19 -4.12 9.34 3.31
N GLY A 20 -5.16 10.12 3.64
CA GLY A 20 -6.09 9.84 4.73
C GLY A 20 -5.40 9.67 6.09
N GLU A 21 -5.46 8.50 6.69
CA GLU A 21 -4.86 8.24 8.01
C GLU A 21 -3.33 8.30 8.03
N GLY A 22 -2.67 8.17 6.90
CA GLY A 22 -1.21 8.25 6.77
C GLY A 22 -0.46 7.28 7.69
N VAL A 23 -0.93 6.04 7.81
CA VAL A 23 -0.46 5.06 8.81
C VAL A 23 1.03 4.81 8.71
N ILE A 24 1.56 4.61 7.52
CA ILE A 24 3.00 4.38 7.30
C ILE A 24 3.79 5.63 7.64
N GLY A 25 3.30 6.81 7.24
CA GLY A 25 3.90 8.10 7.59
C GLY A 25 3.96 8.34 9.10
N ARG A 26 2.92 7.96 9.86
CA ARG A 26 2.91 8.05 11.33
C ARG A 26 4.00 7.20 11.99
N ILE A 27 4.26 6.00 11.44
CA ILE A 27 5.24 5.07 12.00
C ILE A 27 6.68 5.51 11.70
N TYR A 28 6.92 5.91 10.44
CA TYR A 28 8.28 6.06 9.94
C TYR A 28 8.72 7.52 9.78
N GLY A 29 7.78 8.47 9.85
CA GLY A 29 8.06 9.91 9.85
C GLY A 29 8.80 10.40 8.59
N PRO A 30 9.87 11.19 8.74
CA PRO A 30 10.54 11.86 7.63
C PRO A 30 11.22 10.93 6.61
N ARG A 31 11.23 9.63 6.87
CA ARG A 31 11.71 8.62 5.91
C ARG A 31 10.70 8.27 4.83
N VAL A 32 9.44 8.74 4.97
CA VAL A 32 8.33 8.43 4.09
C VAL A 32 8.08 9.57 3.12
N VAL A 33 7.94 9.21 1.85
CA VAL A 33 7.27 10.01 0.83
C VAL A 33 5.95 9.33 0.53
N ALA A 34 4.84 9.93 0.91
CA ALA A 34 3.50 9.44 0.58
C ALA A 34 3.04 10.06 -0.74
N ILE A 35 2.52 9.23 -1.64
CA ILE A 35 1.87 9.70 -2.86
C ILE A 35 0.40 9.30 -2.87
N ASP A 36 -0.43 10.20 -3.37
CA ASP A 36 -1.85 9.95 -3.63
C ASP A 36 -2.27 10.74 -4.87
N ASN A 37 -3.29 10.26 -5.59
CA ASN A 37 -3.83 10.96 -6.75
C ASN A 37 -4.98 11.92 -6.39
N ARG A 38 -5.32 12.03 -5.09
CA ARG A 38 -6.34 12.92 -4.53
C ARG A 38 -5.71 13.86 -3.52
N GLN A 39 -5.83 15.15 -3.80
CA GLN A 39 -5.28 16.19 -2.91
C GLN A 39 -5.96 16.18 -1.54
N GLU A 40 -7.26 15.90 -1.49
CA GLU A 40 -8.04 15.86 -0.26
C GLU A 40 -7.47 14.82 0.71
N GLU A 41 -7.12 13.63 0.22
CA GLU A 41 -6.52 12.57 1.04
C GLU A 41 -5.16 12.99 1.62
N LEU A 42 -4.36 13.72 0.83
CA LEU A 42 -3.07 14.24 1.30
C LEU A 42 -3.24 15.36 2.33
N ASP A 43 -4.28 16.19 2.20
CA ASP A 43 -4.58 17.26 3.14
C ASP A 43 -5.09 16.72 4.48
N GLU A 44 -5.85 15.62 4.47
CA GLU A 44 -6.32 14.92 5.67
C GLU A 44 -5.19 14.18 6.40
N ALA A 45 -4.18 13.72 5.67
CA ALA A 45 -3.07 12.99 6.26
C ALA A 45 -2.28 13.86 7.25
N PRO A 46 -1.81 13.30 8.38
CA PRO A 46 -1.08 14.04 9.39
C PRO A 46 0.26 14.58 8.86
N GLY A 47 0.86 15.53 9.58
CA GLY A 47 2.20 16.02 9.30
C GLY A 47 3.30 15.04 9.72
N GLY A 48 4.56 15.38 9.42
CA GLY A 48 5.74 14.64 9.85
C GLY A 48 6.39 13.76 8.78
N PHE A 49 5.82 13.72 7.58
CA PHE A 49 6.36 13.05 6.39
C PHE A 49 6.06 13.85 5.13
N GLU A 50 6.78 13.56 4.06
CA GLU A 50 6.57 14.23 2.77
C GLU A 50 5.32 13.67 2.09
N LYS A 51 4.54 14.57 1.45
CA LYS A 51 3.31 14.24 0.71
C LYS A 51 3.37 14.83 -0.69
N ARG A 52 3.04 14.02 -1.71
CA ARG A 52 3.04 14.47 -3.12
C ARG A 52 1.78 14.02 -3.84
N LEU A 53 1.10 14.96 -4.49
CA LEU A 53 0.04 14.64 -5.43
C LEU A 53 0.67 13.99 -6.67
N MET A 54 0.38 12.71 -6.89
CA MET A 54 1.04 11.91 -7.93
C MET A 54 0.21 10.70 -8.33
N ASP A 55 0.24 10.37 -9.62
CA ASP A 55 -0.35 9.14 -10.13
C ASP A 55 0.65 7.98 -9.97
N ALA A 56 0.24 6.93 -9.26
CA ALA A 56 1.06 5.75 -9.05
C ALA A 56 1.43 4.98 -10.34
N ARG A 57 0.70 5.22 -11.43
CA ARG A 57 0.97 4.61 -12.75
C ARG A 57 2.12 5.28 -13.52
N ALA A 58 2.57 6.46 -13.06
CA ALA A 58 3.62 7.24 -13.73
C ALA A 58 4.36 8.08 -12.67
N MET A 59 5.18 7.44 -11.87
CA MET A 59 5.85 8.07 -10.75
C MET A 59 7.02 8.94 -11.20
N ALA A 60 7.01 10.23 -10.82
CA ALA A 60 8.07 11.19 -11.13
C ALA A 60 9.27 11.05 -10.18
N PHE A 61 9.72 9.82 -9.97
CA PHE A 61 10.94 9.49 -9.23
C PHE A 61 11.96 8.83 -10.16
N PRO A 62 13.27 9.01 -9.90
CA PRO A 62 14.30 8.25 -10.60
C PRO A 62 14.18 6.74 -10.27
N PRO A 63 14.71 5.85 -11.12
CA PRO A 63 14.79 4.45 -10.78
C PRO A 63 15.69 4.26 -9.55
N GLU A 64 15.45 3.19 -8.79
CA GLU A 64 16.31 2.71 -7.70
C GLU A 64 16.58 3.75 -6.59
N CYS A 65 15.55 4.49 -6.18
CA CYS A 65 15.70 5.54 -5.16
C CYS A 65 15.07 5.21 -3.81
N PHE A 66 14.27 4.13 -3.70
CA PHE A 66 13.64 3.69 -2.46
C PHE A 66 14.13 2.32 -2.01
N ASP A 67 14.25 2.14 -0.70
CA ASP A 67 14.54 0.85 -0.07
C ASP A 67 13.27 0.01 0.12
N HIS A 68 12.14 0.69 0.37
CA HIS A 68 10.84 0.06 0.53
C HIS A 68 9.75 0.83 -0.25
N VAL A 69 8.80 0.08 -0.80
CA VAL A 69 7.52 0.60 -1.29
C VAL A 69 6.40 -0.08 -0.53
N THR A 70 5.42 0.68 -0.09
CA THR A 70 4.28 0.19 0.69
C THR A 70 2.96 0.51 0.00
N PHE A 71 2.02 -0.45 0.06
CA PHE A 71 0.60 -0.27 -0.21
C PHE A 71 -0.13 -0.66 1.09
N PHE A 72 -0.67 0.31 1.78
CA PHE A 72 -1.39 0.06 3.01
C PHE A 72 -2.88 0.30 2.81
N TYR A 73 -3.64 -0.76 2.54
CA TYR A 73 -5.07 -0.73 2.21
C TYR A 73 -5.41 0.27 1.10
N SER A 74 -4.54 0.38 0.12
CA SER A 74 -4.69 1.28 -1.02
C SER A 74 -4.89 0.55 -2.35
N ALA A 75 -4.40 -0.69 -2.48
CA ALA A 75 -4.57 -1.48 -3.70
C ALA A 75 -6.06 -1.80 -3.97
N MET A 76 -6.87 -1.95 -2.92
CA MET A 76 -8.31 -2.21 -3.05
C MET A 76 -9.08 -1.08 -3.76
N PHE A 77 -8.56 0.14 -3.79
CA PHE A 77 -9.15 1.27 -4.51
C PHE A 77 -8.72 1.37 -5.97
N MET A 78 -7.82 0.49 -6.41
CA MET A 78 -7.28 0.47 -7.77
C MET A 78 -7.94 -0.62 -8.61
N SER A 79 -8.24 -0.34 -9.88
CA SER A 79 -8.53 -1.41 -10.84
C SER A 79 -7.31 -2.32 -11.00
N LEU A 80 -7.48 -3.56 -11.44
CA LEU A 80 -6.35 -4.47 -11.68
C LEU A 80 -5.34 -3.89 -12.68
N ALA A 81 -5.81 -3.13 -13.69
CA ALA A 81 -4.95 -2.45 -14.66
C ALA A 81 -4.13 -1.34 -14.00
N THR A 82 -4.75 -0.52 -13.13
CA THR A 82 -4.07 0.52 -12.36
C THR A 82 -3.05 -0.08 -11.41
N LEU A 83 -3.43 -1.13 -10.66
CA LEU A 83 -2.53 -1.80 -9.72
C LEU A 83 -1.32 -2.40 -10.44
N ARG A 84 -1.51 -3.00 -11.62
CA ARG A 84 -0.39 -3.53 -12.41
C ARG A 84 0.62 -2.44 -12.76
N ALA A 85 0.16 -1.31 -13.31
CA ALA A 85 1.04 -0.19 -13.64
C ALA A 85 1.74 0.39 -12.41
N ALA A 86 1.02 0.51 -11.28
CA ALA A 86 1.60 0.98 -10.02
C ALA A 86 2.66 0.04 -9.46
N VAL A 87 2.48 -1.29 -9.59
CA VAL A 87 3.47 -2.30 -9.17
C VAL A 87 4.69 -2.30 -10.10
N GLU A 88 4.51 -2.13 -11.42
CA GLU A 88 5.61 -1.98 -12.36
C GLU A 88 6.47 -0.74 -12.05
N GLU A 89 5.83 0.40 -11.76
CA GLU A 89 6.52 1.61 -11.31
C GLU A 89 7.19 1.42 -9.94
N SER A 90 6.55 0.71 -9.01
CA SER A 90 7.13 0.33 -7.71
C SER A 90 8.41 -0.49 -7.90
N ALA A 91 8.38 -1.49 -8.78
CA ALA A 91 9.56 -2.29 -9.11
C ALA A 91 10.68 -1.44 -9.75
N ARG A 92 10.33 -0.42 -10.56
CA ARG A 92 11.30 0.50 -11.17
C ARG A 92 11.99 1.36 -10.12
N VAL A 93 11.25 1.95 -9.17
CA VAL A 93 11.79 2.88 -8.17
C VAL A 93 12.45 2.19 -6.98
N LEU A 94 12.17 0.91 -6.74
CA LEU A 94 12.89 0.10 -5.75
C LEU A 94 14.35 -0.11 -6.16
N ARG A 95 15.24 -0.02 -5.18
CA ARG A 95 16.64 -0.43 -5.32
C ARG A 95 16.76 -1.94 -5.51
N PRO A 96 17.84 -2.45 -6.10
CA PRO A 96 18.17 -3.88 -6.04
C PRO A 96 18.20 -4.34 -4.57
N GLY A 97 17.47 -5.42 -4.25
CA GLY A 97 17.29 -5.91 -2.88
C GLY A 97 16.28 -5.11 -2.03
N GLY A 98 15.68 -4.07 -2.59
CA GLY A 98 14.59 -3.34 -1.94
C GLY A 98 13.29 -4.14 -1.92
N GLU A 99 12.38 -3.82 -1.02
CA GLU A 99 11.18 -4.63 -0.75
C GLU A 99 9.88 -3.87 -1.02
N LEU A 100 8.92 -4.59 -1.63
CA LEU A 100 7.53 -4.19 -1.77
C LEU A 100 6.69 -4.85 -0.67
N HIS A 101 5.90 -4.07 0.05
CA HIS A 101 5.00 -4.51 1.10
C HIS A 101 3.56 -4.14 0.76
N ILE A 102 2.65 -5.10 0.78
CA ILE A 102 1.22 -4.87 0.50
C ILE A 102 0.40 -5.45 1.65
N TRP A 103 -0.29 -4.60 2.39
CA TRP A 103 -1.37 -4.96 3.33
C TRP A 103 -2.68 -4.60 2.68
N ASP A 104 -3.58 -5.57 2.49
CA ASP A 104 -4.88 -5.32 1.87
C ASP A 104 -5.89 -6.43 2.21
N ALA A 105 -7.07 -6.38 1.59
CA ALA A 105 -8.16 -7.29 1.86
C ALA A 105 -8.55 -8.13 0.63
N ASP A 106 -8.97 -9.39 0.89
CA ASP A 106 -9.68 -10.19 -0.11
C ASP A 106 -11.12 -9.68 -0.24
N ILE A 107 -11.51 -9.30 -1.46
CA ILE A 107 -12.84 -8.80 -1.79
C ILE A 107 -13.48 -9.77 -2.76
N GLY A 108 -14.38 -10.61 -2.23
CA GLY A 108 -14.93 -11.77 -2.96
C GLY A 108 -16.04 -11.43 -3.93
N SER A 109 -16.77 -10.34 -3.72
CA SER A 109 -17.85 -9.90 -4.58
C SER A 109 -17.76 -8.39 -4.81
N GLY A 110 -18.20 -7.97 -5.98
CA GLY A 110 -18.27 -6.57 -6.33
C GLY A 110 -19.68 -5.99 -6.15
N TRP A 111 -19.89 -4.88 -6.83
CA TRP A 111 -21.14 -4.16 -6.98
C TRP A 111 -22.39 -5.09 -7.01
N PRO A 112 -23.54 -4.74 -6.36
CA PRO A 112 -23.82 -3.38 -5.86
C PRO A 112 -23.48 -3.14 -4.38
N GLU A 113 -23.08 -4.15 -3.63
CA GLU A 113 -22.77 -3.97 -2.22
C GLU A 113 -21.32 -3.55 -2.02
N PRO A 114 -21.05 -2.38 -1.38
CA PRO A 114 -19.68 -1.97 -1.10
C PRO A 114 -19.05 -2.91 -0.07
N PHE A 115 -17.80 -3.29 -0.32
CA PHE A 115 -16.98 -3.95 0.68
C PHE A 115 -16.57 -2.92 1.73
N THR A 116 -16.67 -3.29 3.01
CA THR A 116 -16.20 -2.46 4.13
C THR A 116 -15.32 -3.25 5.06
N VAL A 117 -14.24 -2.61 5.53
CA VAL A 117 -13.33 -3.18 6.53
C VAL A 117 -13.02 -2.15 7.60
N THR A 118 -13.22 -2.52 8.87
CA THR A 118 -12.81 -1.70 10.00
C THR A 118 -11.54 -2.26 10.62
N LEU A 119 -10.53 -1.40 10.75
CA LEU A 119 -9.23 -1.72 11.30
C LEU A 119 -9.00 -1.00 12.63
N ASP A 120 -8.55 -1.74 13.63
CA ASP A 120 -7.93 -1.21 14.83
C ASP A 120 -6.42 -1.45 14.71
N ILE A 121 -5.66 -0.39 14.44
CA ILE A 121 -4.24 -0.46 14.10
C ILE A 121 -3.44 0.02 15.30
N ASP A 122 -2.48 -0.78 15.74
CA ASP A 122 -1.37 -0.31 16.58
C ASP A 122 -0.20 0.05 15.66
N ALA A 123 -0.04 1.34 15.40
CA ALA A 123 1.01 1.90 14.58
C ALA A 123 2.22 2.27 15.47
N ALA A 124 3.03 1.30 15.81
CA ALA A 124 4.20 1.47 16.67
C ALA A 124 3.87 2.17 18.01
N GLY A 125 2.79 1.74 18.68
CA GLY A 125 2.30 2.29 19.94
C GLY A 125 1.29 3.43 19.81
N GLN A 126 0.96 3.85 18.58
CA GLN A 126 -0.11 4.80 18.31
C GLN A 126 -1.36 4.04 17.83
N ALA A 127 -2.46 4.16 18.56
CA ALA A 127 -3.73 3.56 18.17
C ALA A 127 -4.39 4.39 17.05
N VAL A 128 -4.69 3.74 15.93
CA VAL A 128 -5.47 4.32 14.82
C VAL A 128 -6.64 3.40 14.55
N ARG A 129 -7.83 3.96 14.50
CA ARG A 129 -9.04 3.23 14.08
C ARG A 129 -9.60 3.87 12.83
N THR A 130 -9.81 3.06 11.81
CA THR A 130 -10.37 3.53 10.53
C THR A 130 -11.32 2.50 9.95
N THR A 131 -12.20 2.96 9.05
CA THR A 131 -13.08 2.11 8.26
C THR A 131 -12.93 2.49 6.79
N TYR A 132 -12.47 1.54 5.99
CA TYR A 132 -12.41 1.69 4.55
C TYR A 132 -13.65 1.09 3.91
N GLY A 133 -14.18 1.79 2.91
CA GLY A 133 -15.28 1.32 2.08
C GLY A 133 -14.93 1.44 0.60
N VAL A 134 -15.09 0.38 -0.15
CA VAL A 134 -14.81 0.38 -1.59
C VAL A 134 -15.93 -0.30 -2.37
N GLY A 135 -16.40 0.37 -3.41
CA GLY A 135 -17.25 -0.24 -4.44
C GLY A 135 -16.37 -0.72 -5.59
N ARG A 136 -16.35 -2.03 -5.86
CA ARG A 136 -15.59 -2.63 -6.97
C ARG A 136 -16.51 -3.48 -7.82
N GLU A 137 -16.23 -3.50 -9.11
CA GLU A 137 -16.85 -4.44 -10.05
C GLU A 137 -16.05 -5.75 -10.14
N GLU A 138 -14.73 -5.67 -9.99
CA GLU A 138 -13.84 -6.81 -10.08
C GLU A 138 -13.41 -7.28 -8.66
N PRO A 139 -13.40 -8.59 -8.39
CA PRO A 139 -12.89 -9.12 -7.13
C PRO A 139 -11.39 -8.83 -6.98
N GLN A 140 -10.92 -8.79 -5.74
CA GLN A 140 -9.51 -8.73 -5.39
C GLN A 140 -9.17 -9.93 -4.49
N SER A 141 -8.06 -10.58 -4.77
CA SER A 141 -7.53 -11.63 -3.91
C SER A 141 -6.02 -11.50 -3.76
N ALA A 142 -5.49 -12.06 -2.67
CA ALA A 142 -4.05 -12.16 -2.46
C ALA A 142 -3.34 -12.82 -3.66
N ASP A 143 -3.94 -13.85 -4.25
CA ASP A 143 -3.37 -14.55 -5.41
C ASP A 143 -3.31 -13.64 -6.65
N ALA A 144 -4.37 -12.87 -6.92
CA ALA A 144 -4.38 -11.95 -8.06
C ALA A 144 -3.32 -10.84 -7.89
N VAL A 145 -3.19 -10.28 -6.69
CA VAL A 145 -2.17 -9.27 -6.38
C VAL A 145 -0.76 -9.87 -6.45
N ARG A 146 -0.57 -11.08 -5.91
CA ARG A 146 0.70 -11.81 -6.01
C ARG A 146 1.13 -12.02 -7.46
N ASP A 147 0.22 -12.45 -8.32
CA ASP A 147 0.52 -12.71 -9.73
C ASP A 147 0.91 -11.42 -10.48
N ILE A 148 0.34 -10.27 -10.12
CA ILE A 148 0.77 -8.95 -10.62
C ILE A 148 2.22 -8.68 -10.23
N CYS A 149 2.58 -8.88 -8.96
CA CYS A 149 3.95 -8.65 -8.47
C CYS A 149 4.97 -9.59 -9.15
N LEU A 150 4.63 -10.86 -9.32
CA LEU A 150 5.48 -11.83 -10.03
C LEU A 150 5.74 -11.42 -11.49
N ARG A 151 4.71 -10.92 -12.19
CA ARG A 151 4.84 -10.43 -13.58
C ARG A 151 5.71 -9.17 -13.68
N ALA A 152 5.78 -8.36 -12.64
CA ALA A 152 6.69 -7.21 -12.55
C ALA A 152 8.15 -7.62 -12.23
N GLY A 153 8.43 -8.93 -12.13
CA GLY A 153 9.77 -9.46 -11.87
C GLY A 153 10.18 -9.49 -10.40
N LEU A 154 9.25 -9.21 -9.49
CA LEU A 154 9.51 -9.23 -8.05
C LEU A 154 9.51 -10.66 -7.51
N LYS A 155 10.37 -10.95 -6.54
CA LYS A 155 10.53 -12.28 -5.92
C LYS A 155 9.74 -12.36 -4.62
N PRO A 156 8.86 -13.36 -4.45
CA PRO A 156 8.06 -13.49 -3.24
C PRO A 156 8.95 -13.83 -2.04
N ARG A 157 8.71 -13.17 -0.90
CA ARG A 157 9.40 -13.38 0.37
C ARG A 157 8.46 -13.84 1.47
N GLU A 158 7.26 -13.31 1.50
CA GLU A 158 6.28 -13.64 2.52
C GLU A 158 4.85 -13.49 2.01
N LEU A 159 3.98 -14.41 2.46
CA LEU A 159 2.54 -14.33 2.30
C LEU A 159 1.89 -14.71 3.62
N ARG A 160 1.06 -13.84 4.16
CA ARG A 160 0.17 -14.13 5.29
C ARG A 160 -1.26 -13.81 4.88
N GLN A 161 -2.19 -14.69 5.19
CA GLN A 161 -3.62 -14.47 5.02
C GLN A 161 -4.35 -14.85 6.31
N ALA A 162 -5.24 -13.98 6.75
CA ALA A 162 -6.11 -14.26 7.90
C ALA A 162 -7.37 -13.40 7.80
N GLU A 163 -8.53 -14.00 8.08
CA GLU A 163 -9.80 -13.28 8.23
C GLU A 163 -10.15 -12.34 7.05
N GLY A 164 -9.88 -12.77 5.80
CA GLY A 164 -10.17 -11.98 4.59
C GLY A 164 -9.19 -10.84 4.34
N GLN A 165 -8.04 -10.86 4.98
CA GLN A 165 -6.96 -9.91 4.73
C GLN A 165 -5.68 -10.65 4.36
N PHE A 166 -4.77 -9.93 3.70
CA PHE A 166 -3.47 -10.47 3.35
C PHE A 166 -2.34 -9.45 3.57
N TYR A 167 -1.17 -9.98 3.82
CA TYR A 167 0.09 -9.28 3.74
C TYR A 167 1.01 -10.02 2.77
N LEU A 168 1.53 -9.29 1.80
CA LEU A 168 2.48 -9.79 0.82
C LEU A 168 3.78 -8.99 0.91
N ARG A 169 4.92 -9.69 0.88
CA ARG A 169 6.23 -9.09 0.78
C ARG A 169 7.01 -9.69 -0.37
N PHE A 170 7.58 -8.81 -1.17
CA PHE A 170 8.40 -9.15 -2.33
C PHE A 170 9.72 -8.40 -2.28
N GLU A 171 10.73 -8.93 -2.96
CA GLU A 171 12.04 -8.30 -3.16
C GLU A 171 12.30 -8.10 -4.66
N LYS A 172 12.93 -6.98 -5.00
CA LYS A 172 13.43 -6.70 -6.36
C LYS A 172 14.71 -7.46 -6.67
#